data_1331c637ab8b30928bf3ce493e4455ac
#
_entry.id   1331c637ab8b30928bf3ce493e4455ac
#
_cell.length_a   1.000
_cell.length_b   1.000
_cell.length_c   1.000
_cell.angle_alpha   90.00
_cell.angle_beta   90.00
_cell.angle_gamma   90.00
#
_symmetry.space_group_name_H-M   'P 1'
#
loop_
_entity.id
_entity.type
_entity.pdbx_description
1 polymer ?
#
loop_
_entity_poly.entity_id
_entity_poly.type
_entity_poly.pdbx_seq_one_letter_code
_entity_poly.pdbx_strand_id
1 'polypeptide(L)'
;MRQSVSPDAHGSVSLVQYRARNRERIMSTKIDRRHFIAAGAGVVAMPFVSRGASAQGSWPSRQIRMICSYPAGGQTDLLARAYGEFISKQVGKTVVIENKPGASGAIGTAEVARAEPDGHTMLCSISTTYIMNRVVMKNPGYDMDKDLTLVSVIPGAGLLLVANPKTGVKTLEDFVAFARKSGKVNFGTYSAGSAPHMTINELNKQYGLSIEPVHYRGEAPMWTGMLEGTLDAAMGSYTAAQSVLQSDRGTVFAVHSKKVDAIPAIKTLPEQGATSKFFTVSGFSGWAVPKATPQAVVDRLAELCVAANGDPKVKEVLATFVLEPAIGFKETNELYRRELPIWIESAKSLGLEPA
;
A
#
# COMPACT_ATOMS: atom_id res chain seq x y z
N MET A 1 28.39 -44.44 38.35
CA MET A 1 29.00 -43.59 39.40
C MET A 1 28.22 -42.30 39.41
N ARG A 2 27.24 -42.18 40.21
CA ARG A 2 27.01 -41.65 41.58
C ARG A 2 27.90 -40.49 41.94
N GLN A 3 27.28 -39.31 42.10
CA GLN A 3 27.21 -38.44 43.29
C GLN A 3 26.43 -37.15 42.84
N SER A 4 25.25 -36.90 43.19
CA SER A 4 24.48 -36.46 44.39
C SER A 4 25.26 -35.55 45.34
N VAL A 5 24.87 -34.27 45.41
CA VAL A 5 24.82 -33.45 46.62
C VAL A 5 23.69 -32.43 46.49
N SER A 6 22.78 -32.44 47.45
CA SER A 6 21.70 -31.51 47.77
C SER A 6 22.04 -30.81 49.11
N PRO A 7 21.15 -30.04 49.74
CA PRO A 7 21.10 -28.57 49.81
C PRO A 7 21.29 -28.04 51.24
N ASP A 8 21.37 -26.73 51.43
CA ASP A 8 21.05 -26.06 52.72
C ASP A 8 20.74 -24.55 52.41
N ALA A 9 19.57 -24.04 52.64
CA ALA A 9 18.84 -23.63 53.83
C ALA A 9 19.40 -22.36 54.53
N HIS A 10 18.49 -21.45 54.73
CA HIS A 10 18.36 -20.33 55.63
C HIS A 10 18.33 -18.94 54.96
N GLY A 11 17.19 -18.29 55.13
CA GLY A 11 16.85 -17.19 55.99
C GLY A 11 15.64 -16.38 55.53
N SER A 12 14.48 -16.78 55.94
CA SER A 12 13.27 -15.96 55.93
C SER A 12 13.35 -14.87 56.97
N VAL A 13 13.40 -13.60 56.59
CA VAL A 13 13.15 -12.47 57.52
C VAL A 13 11.83 -11.80 57.15
N SER A 14 10.98 -11.82 58.18
CA SER A 14 9.56 -11.47 58.17
C SER A 14 9.29 -9.97 57.91
N LEU A 15 8.40 -9.74 56.97
CA LEU A 15 7.82 -8.41 56.59
C LEU A 15 6.85 -7.80 57.60
N VAL A 16 6.89 -8.22 58.85
CA VAL A 16 5.93 -7.79 59.92
C VAL A 16 6.46 -6.70 60.85
N GLN A 17 7.74 -6.37 60.86
CA GLN A 17 8.32 -5.41 61.82
C GLN A 17 8.56 -3.98 61.29
N TYR A 18 8.13 -3.62 60.11
CA TYR A 18 8.33 -2.25 59.57
C TYR A 18 7.08 -1.35 59.65
N ARG A 19 5.97 -1.80 60.26
CA ARG A 19 4.70 -1.04 60.34
C ARG A 19 4.34 -0.42 61.68
N ALA A 20 5.22 -0.39 62.66
CA ALA A 20 4.86 0.04 64.01
C ALA A 20 5.64 1.27 64.57
N ARG A 21 6.25 2.14 63.74
CA ARG A 21 7.04 3.27 64.27
C ARG A 21 6.81 4.64 63.62
N ASN A 22 5.63 4.95 63.08
CA ASN A 22 5.30 6.32 62.62
C ASN A 22 3.84 6.69 62.84
N ARG A 23 3.37 6.50 64.09
CA ARG A 23 2.06 7.00 64.55
C ARG A 23 2.21 7.74 65.85
N GLU A 24 2.88 8.90 65.87
CA GLU A 24 2.76 9.89 66.94
C GLU A 24 3.55 11.12 66.54
N ARG A 25 2.90 12.08 65.86
CA ARG A 25 3.15 13.51 65.87
C ARG A 25 2.20 14.22 64.87
N ILE A 26 0.93 14.30 65.27
CA ILE A 26 0.04 15.32 64.69
C ILE A 26 -0.36 16.20 65.91
N MET A 27 0.37 17.28 66.12
CA MET A 27 -0.06 18.32 66.99
C MET A 27 -1.14 19.17 66.33
N SER A 28 -2.28 19.20 66.97
CA SER A 28 -3.43 20.06 66.77
C SER A 28 -3.04 21.51 66.78
N THR A 29 -3.17 22.25 65.71
CA THR A 29 -3.26 23.71 65.68
C THR A 29 -4.68 24.08 65.26
N LYS A 30 -5.47 24.51 66.30
CA LYS A 30 -6.79 25.13 66.12
C LYS A 30 -6.57 26.47 65.42
N ILE A 31 -7.03 26.66 64.20
CA ILE A 31 -7.11 27.95 63.51
C ILE A 31 -8.46 28.60 63.93
N ASP A 32 -8.37 29.71 64.61
CA ASP A 32 -9.51 30.49 65.13
C ASP A 32 -10.18 31.27 63.98
N ARG A 33 -11.50 31.15 63.85
CA ARG A 33 -12.34 31.65 62.75
C ARG A 33 -12.60 33.17 62.74
N ARG A 34 -11.81 33.99 63.42
CA ARG A 34 -12.13 35.40 63.59
C ARG A 34 -11.25 36.46 62.94
N HIS A 35 -10.35 36.09 62.01
CA HIS A 35 -9.48 37.07 61.32
C HIS A 35 -9.54 37.01 59.78
N PHE A 36 -10.72 36.83 59.21
CA PHE A 36 -10.88 36.83 57.75
C PHE A 36 -11.89 37.93 57.33
N ILE A 37 -11.79 39.13 57.83
CA ILE A 37 -12.48 40.31 57.26
C ILE A 37 -11.55 41.48 57.38
N ALA A 38 -10.69 41.78 56.51
CA ALA A 38 -10.16 43.06 56.07
C ALA A 38 -8.89 42.88 55.23
N ALA A 39 -9.02 42.67 53.94
CA ALA A 39 -8.05 43.12 52.95
C ALA A 39 -8.75 43.12 51.58
N GLY A 40 -9.10 44.32 51.17
CA GLY A 40 -9.85 44.60 49.96
C GLY A 40 -9.11 44.28 48.65
N ALA A 41 -9.93 44.08 47.68
CA ALA A 41 -9.80 44.43 46.28
C ALA A 41 -8.37 44.70 45.74
N GLY A 42 -7.76 43.68 45.24
CA GLY A 42 -6.67 43.72 44.30
C GLY A 42 -6.91 42.64 43.23
N VAL A 43 -7.77 42.95 42.27
CA VAL A 43 -7.88 42.10 41.07
C VAL A 43 -6.59 42.32 40.30
N VAL A 44 -5.58 41.51 40.56
CA VAL A 44 -4.45 41.32 39.65
C VAL A 44 -5.00 40.50 38.49
N ALA A 45 -5.34 41.21 37.40
CA ALA A 45 -5.54 40.61 36.10
C ALA A 45 -4.21 39.95 35.68
N MET A 46 -3.99 38.72 36.10
CA MET A 46 -2.99 37.89 35.46
C MET A 46 -3.44 37.72 33.98
N PRO A 47 -2.64 38.15 33.01
CA PRO A 47 -2.93 37.79 31.68
C PRO A 47 -2.95 36.26 31.65
N PHE A 48 -4.10 35.68 31.33
CA PHE A 48 -4.17 34.32 30.82
C PHE A 48 -3.27 34.32 29.57
N VAL A 49 -1.99 34.06 29.76
CA VAL A 49 -1.14 33.61 28.66
C VAL A 49 -1.76 32.31 28.24
N SER A 50 -2.67 32.42 27.26
CA SER A 50 -3.12 31.29 26.49
C SER A 50 -1.83 30.61 25.97
N ARG A 51 -1.42 29.55 26.67
CA ARG A 51 -0.55 28.54 26.06
C ARG A 51 -1.34 27.88 24.94
N GLY A 52 -1.87 28.73 24.04
CA GLY A 52 -2.48 28.39 22.80
C GLY A 52 -1.39 28.21 21.77
N ALA A 53 -1.36 27.05 21.22
CA ALA A 53 -0.94 26.76 19.85
C ALA A 53 0.39 27.38 19.43
N SER A 54 1.50 26.80 19.78
CA SER A 54 2.62 26.72 18.86
C SER A 54 3.83 26.04 19.45
N ALA A 55 3.73 24.75 19.58
CA ALA A 55 4.90 23.92 19.43
C ALA A 55 4.50 22.77 18.47
N GLN A 56 3.89 23.09 17.34
CA GLN A 56 4.11 22.29 16.15
C GLN A 56 5.55 22.55 15.76
N GLY A 57 6.47 21.87 16.47
CA GLY A 57 7.85 21.77 16.05
C GLY A 57 7.85 21.38 14.56
N SER A 58 8.73 21.97 13.79
CA SER A 58 8.80 21.73 12.34
C SER A 58 8.76 20.21 12.07
N TRP A 59 7.66 19.75 11.46
CA TRP A 59 7.58 18.36 11.04
C TRP A 59 8.60 18.11 9.90
N PRO A 60 9.31 16.98 9.89
CA PRO A 60 9.35 15.92 10.89
C PRO A 60 10.33 16.22 12.05
N SER A 61 9.92 15.93 13.30
CA SER A 61 10.75 16.11 14.49
C SER A 61 11.76 14.96 14.71
N ARG A 62 11.46 13.78 14.19
CA ARG A 62 12.24 12.54 14.33
C ARG A 62 12.27 11.78 13.00
N GLN A 63 12.93 10.62 12.97
CA GLN A 63 12.92 9.74 11.80
C GLN A 63 11.50 9.36 11.36
N ILE A 64 11.33 9.15 10.06
CA ILE A 64 10.10 8.65 9.46
C ILE A 64 10.26 7.15 9.19
N ARG A 65 9.27 6.36 9.56
CA ARG A 65 9.16 4.94 9.19
C ARG A 65 8.26 4.81 7.98
N MET A 66 8.76 4.22 6.91
CA MET A 66 7.96 3.90 5.73
C MET A 66 7.80 2.39 5.65
N ILE A 67 6.61 1.89 5.97
CA ILE A 67 6.27 0.48 5.89
C ILE A 67 5.97 0.15 4.43
N CYS A 68 6.79 -0.71 3.83
CA CYS A 68 6.53 -1.31 2.53
C CYS A 68 5.81 -2.64 2.74
N SER A 69 4.55 -2.73 2.29
CA SER A 69 3.72 -3.92 2.53
C SER A 69 4.01 -5.10 1.60
N TYR A 70 5.11 -5.05 0.84
CA TYR A 70 5.56 -6.08 -0.09
C TYR A 70 7.03 -6.46 0.15
N PRO A 71 7.47 -7.63 -0.37
CA PRO A 71 8.84 -8.11 -0.18
C PRO A 71 9.89 -7.14 -0.74
N ALA A 72 11.07 -7.17 -0.13
CA ALA A 72 12.23 -6.41 -0.60
C ALA A 72 12.64 -6.81 -2.03
N GLY A 73 13.15 -5.83 -2.79
CA GLY A 73 13.61 -6.00 -4.17
C GLY A 73 12.50 -5.94 -5.23
N GLY A 74 11.22 -5.92 -4.85
CA GLY A 74 10.11 -5.72 -5.79
C GLY A 74 9.87 -4.23 -6.11
N GLN A 75 9.00 -3.97 -7.11
CA GLN A 75 8.65 -2.61 -7.55
C GLN A 75 8.29 -1.69 -6.37
N THR A 76 7.42 -2.13 -5.47
CA THR A 76 6.96 -1.33 -4.33
C THR A 76 8.10 -0.97 -3.38
N ASP A 77 9.05 -1.89 -3.14
CA ASP A 77 10.22 -1.66 -2.31
C ASP A 77 11.20 -0.67 -2.97
N LEU A 78 11.46 -0.83 -4.26
CA LEU A 78 12.34 0.09 -5.01
C LEU A 78 11.76 1.50 -5.04
N LEU A 79 10.44 1.65 -5.22
CA LEU A 79 9.76 2.93 -5.11
C LEU A 79 9.88 3.50 -3.68
N ALA A 80 9.60 2.70 -2.65
CA ALA A 80 9.73 3.13 -1.26
C ALA A 80 11.14 3.64 -0.94
N ARG A 81 12.18 2.96 -1.41
CA ARG A 81 13.59 3.36 -1.20
C ARG A 81 13.96 4.62 -1.96
N ALA A 82 13.59 4.73 -3.24
CA ALA A 82 13.94 5.90 -4.05
C ALA A 82 13.26 7.17 -3.52
N TYR A 83 11.94 7.12 -3.29
CA TYR A 83 11.19 8.23 -2.72
C TYR A 83 11.59 8.53 -1.26
N GLY A 84 11.80 7.49 -0.46
CA GLY A 84 12.25 7.63 0.93
C GLY A 84 13.61 8.31 1.04
N GLU A 85 14.56 7.99 0.17
CA GLU A 85 15.87 8.67 0.11
C GLU A 85 15.73 10.14 -0.25
N PHE A 86 14.93 10.47 -1.26
CA PHE A 86 14.65 11.86 -1.62
C PHE A 86 14.01 12.62 -0.45
N ILE A 87 12.94 12.07 0.13
CA ILE A 87 12.25 12.69 1.28
C ILE A 87 13.24 12.92 2.42
N SER A 88 14.07 11.91 2.75
CA SER A 88 15.08 12.00 3.81
C SER A 88 16.02 13.19 3.59
N LYS A 89 16.52 13.40 2.37
CA LYS A 89 17.38 14.52 1.99
C LYS A 89 16.66 15.88 2.16
N GLN A 90 15.39 15.95 1.75
CA GLN A 90 14.62 17.20 1.79
C GLN A 90 14.24 17.64 3.20
N VAL A 91 13.94 16.69 4.08
CA VAL A 91 13.49 17.00 5.45
C VAL A 91 14.60 16.95 6.51
N GLY A 92 15.80 16.50 6.14
CA GLY A 92 16.94 16.38 7.06
C GLY A 92 16.73 15.34 8.18
N LYS A 93 15.86 14.38 7.97
CA LYS A 93 15.58 13.25 8.90
C LYS A 93 15.61 11.94 8.12
N THR A 94 16.12 10.90 8.74
CA THR A 94 16.17 9.57 8.12
C THR A 94 14.77 9.04 7.82
N VAL A 95 14.57 8.51 6.62
CA VAL A 95 13.40 7.68 6.27
C VAL A 95 13.85 6.22 6.28
N VAL A 96 13.33 5.44 7.20
CA VAL A 96 13.65 4.02 7.37
C VAL A 96 12.59 3.20 6.64
N ILE A 97 13.02 2.37 5.67
CA ILE A 97 12.12 1.47 4.94
C ILE A 97 12.07 0.12 5.64
N GLU A 98 10.87 -0.30 6.04
CA GLU A 98 10.63 -1.58 6.68
C GLU A 98 9.68 -2.43 5.81
N ASN A 99 10.18 -3.55 5.29
CA ASN A 99 9.33 -4.47 4.52
C ASN A 99 8.52 -5.36 5.46
N LYS A 100 7.18 -5.27 5.38
CA LYS A 100 6.23 -6.08 6.14
C LYS A 100 5.22 -6.74 5.22
N PRO A 101 5.66 -7.75 4.46
CA PRO A 101 4.80 -8.44 3.51
C PRO A 101 3.83 -9.41 4.21
N GLY A 102 2.85 -9.87 3.45
CA GLY A 102 1.91 -10.91 3.84
C GLY A 102 0.46 -10.49 3.70
N ALA A 103 -0.42 -11.47 3.47
CA ALA A 103 -1.85 -11.29 3.27
C ALA A 103 -2.15 -10.14 2.28
N SER A 104 -1.59 -10.20 1.06
CA SER A 104 -1.73 -9.15 0.02
C SER A 104 -1.47 -7.73 0.54
N GLY A 105 -0.47 -7.58 1.43
CA GLY A 105 -0.08 -6.30 2.03
C GLY A 105 -0.88 -5.91 3.27
N ALA A 106 -1.87 -6.70 3.70
CA ALA A 106 -2.73 -6.34 4.83
C ALA A 106 -1.96 -6.23 6.16
N ILE A 107 -0.93 -7.06 6.38
CA ILE A 107 -0.16 -7.05 7.63
C ILE A 107 0.51 -5.68 7.85
N GLY A 108 1.28 -5.20 6.87
CA GLY A 108 1.96 -3.90 6.96
C GLY A 108 0.98 -2.73 7.01
N THR A 109 -0.12 -2.84 6.26
CA THR A 109 -1.17 -1.82 6.22
C THR A 109 -1.88 -1.66 7.55
N ALA A 110 -2.24 -2.77 8.20
CA ALA A 110 -2.90 -2.76 9.51
C ALA A 110 -1.97 -2.18 10.61
N GLU A 111 -0.65 -2.32 10.48
CA GLU A 111 0.29 -1.66 11.38
C GLU A 111 0.25 -0.14 11.22
N VAL A 112 0.29 0.36 9.98
CA VAL A 112 0.22 1.81 9.73
C VAL A 112 -1.13 2.38 10.15
N ALA A 113 -2.23 1.67 9.89
CA ALA A 113 -3.58 2.09 10.29
C ALA A 113 -3.72 2.34 11.80
N ARG A 114 -2.91 1.64 12.62
CA ARG A 114 -2.89 1.77 14.09
C ARG A 114 -1.76 2.65 14.62
N ALA A 115 -0.93 3.21 13.75
CA ALA A 115 0.18 4.06 14.15
C ALA A 115 -0.30 5.44 14.61
N GLU A 116 0.56 6.16 15.36
CA GLU A 116 0.31 7.54 15.75
C GLU A 116 0.09 8.42 14.51
N PRO A 117 -0.98 9.25 14.49
CA PRO A 117 -1.32 10.06 13.32
C PRO A 117 -0.50 11.36 13.26
N ASP A 118 0.80 11.26 13.42
CA ASP A 118 1.74 12.40 13.46
C ASP A 118 2.58 12.53 12.17
N GLY A 119 2.37 11.65 11.20
CA GLY A 119 3.07 11.62 9.92
C GLY A 119 4.47 11.01 9.97
N HIS A 120 4.91 10.46 11.11
CA HIS A 120 6.21 9.75 11.20
C HIS A 120 6.11 8.26 10.89
N THR A 121 4.93 7.75 10.60
CA THR A 121 4.74 6.41 10.05
C THR A 121 3.87 6.50 8.81
N MET A 122 4.38 6.02 7.68
CA MET A 122 3.68 6.02 6.41
C MET A 122 3.73 4.64 5.75
N LEU A 123 2.74 4.36 4.92
CA LEU A 123 2.63 3.13 4.14
C LEU A 123 3.09 3.38 2.70
N CYS A 124 3.81 2.42 2.12
CA CYS A 124 3.99 2.31 0.68
C CYS A 124 3.35 1.00 0.22
N SER A 125 2.36 1.07 -0.68
CA SER A 125 1.59 -0.08 -1.13
C SER A 125 1.01 0.12 -2.54
N ILE A 126 0.11 -0.77 -2.96
CA ILE A 126 -0.51 -0.77 -4.28
C ILE A 126 -2.04 -0.84 -4.20
N SER A 127 -2.71 -0.58 -5.32
CA SER A 127 -4.18 -0.60 -5.43
C SER A 127 -4.84 -1.89 -4.93
N THR A 128 -4.20 -3.05 -5.07
CA THR A 128 -4.70 -4.30 -4.49
C THR A 128 -4.92 -4.17 -2.99
N THR A 129 -3.94 -3.66 -2.26
CA THR A 129 -4.04 -3.44 -0.81
C THR A 129 -5.07 -2.36 -0.47
N TYR A 130 -5.06 -1.24 -1.20
CA TYR A 130 -5.94 -0.10 -0.94
C TYR A 130 -7.40 -0.33 -1.32
N ILE A 131 -7.66 -1.17 -2.32
CA ILE A 131 -9.00 -1.37 -2.87
C ILE A 131 -9.47 -2.81 -2.71
N MET A 132 -8.67 -3.80 -3.19
CA MET A 132 -9.14 -5.17 -3.36
C MET A 132 -9.33 -5.92 -2.05
N ASN A 133 -8.47 -5.68 -1.05
CA ASN A 133 -8.53 -6.44 0.21
C ASN A 133 -9.89 -6.33 0.91
N ARG A 134 -10.61 -5.21 0.75
CA ARG A 134 -11.98 -5.04 1.28
C ARG A 134 -13.02 -5.96 0.62
N VAL A 135 -12.71 -6.52 -0.55
CA VAL A 135 -13.61 -7.42 -1.30
C VAL A 135 -13.19 -8.87 -1.14
N VAL A 136 -11.87 -9.15 -1.17
CA VAL A 136 -11.35 -10.51 -1.20
C VAL A 136 -10.98 -11.07 0.18
N MET A 137 -11.05 -10.26 1.23
CA MET A 137 -10.75 -10.68 2.60
C MET A 137 -11.94 -10.44 3.52
N LYS A 138 -12.26 -11.39 4.38
CA LYS A 138 -13.28 -11.24 5.44
C LYS A 138 -12.88 -10.18 6.46
N ASN A 139 -11.60 -10.14 6.80
CA ASN A 139 -11.05 -9.19 7.77
C ASN A 139 -9.61 -8.83 7.41
N PRO A 140 -9.37 -7.75 6.66
CA PRO A 140 -8.01 -7.28 6.36
C PRO A 140 -7.30 -6.65 7.55
N GLY A 141 -7.99 -6.42 8.69
CA GLY A 141 -7.43 -5.80 9.89
C GLY A 141 -7.36 -4.27 9.84
N TYR A 142 -7.93 -3.64 8.82
CA TYR A 142 -8.05 -2.18 8.62
C TYR A 142 -9.23 -1.85 7.71
N ASP A 143 -9.70 -0.62 7.80
CA ASP A 143 -10.68 -0.02 6.87
C ASP A 143 -9.98 1.15 6.15
N MET A 144 -9.73 1.02 4.85
CA MET A 144 -8.99 2.04 4.10
C MET A 144 -9.60 3.44 4.21
N ASP A 145 -10.93 3.54 4.22
CA ASP A 145 -11.61 4.84 4.19
C ASP A 145 -11.70 5.49 5.58
N LYS A 146 -11.68 4.66 6.65
CA LYS A 146 -11.75 5.14 8.04
C LYS A 146 -10.40 5.33 8.69
N ASP A 147 -9.43 4.47 8.36
CA ASP A 147 -8.18 4.37 9.10
C ASP A 147 -7.00 5.03 8.38
N LEU A 148 -7.10 5.27 7.07
CA LEU A 148 -5.99 5.77 6.25
C LEU A 148 -6.40 6.95 5.36
N THR A 149 -5.40 7.74 4.97
CA THR A 149 -5.49 8.79 3.96
C THR A 149 -4.41 8.55 2.92
N LEU A 150 -4.80 8.40 1.64
CA LEU A 150 -3.85 8.39 0.53
C LEU A 150 -3.24 9.78 0.39
N VAL A 151 -1.92 9.83 0.35
CA VAL A 151 -1.13 11.07 0.26
C VAL A 151 -0.81 11.40 -1.19
N SER A 152 -0.23 10.44 -1.88
CA SER A 152 0.18 10.55 -3.28
C SER A 152 0.22 9.16 -3.90
N VAL A 153 -0.09 9.06 -5.18
CA VAL A 153 0.02 7.81 -5.93
C VAL A 153 0.80 8.01 -7.21
N ILE A 154 1.39 6.93 -7.67
CA ILE A 154 1.97 6.75 -8.99
C ILE A 154 0.94 5.96 -9.79
N PRO A 155 0.28 6.57 -10.80
CA PRO A 155 -0.63 5.84 -11.67
C PRO A 155 0.07 4.64 -12.30
N GLY A 156 -0.63 3.52 -12.39
CA GLY A 156 -0.08 2.30 -12.98
C GLY A 156 0.20 2.47 -14.47
N ALA A 157 1.19 1.75 -14.96
CA ALA A 157 1.44 1.59 -16.38
C ALA A 157 0.37 0.71 -17.04
N GLY A 158 0.29 0.79 -18.36
CA GLY A 158 -0.50 -0.16 -19.13
C GLY A 158 0.07 -1.58 -18.99
N LEU A 159 -0.75 -2.54 -18.61
CA LEU A 159 -0.37 -3.95 -18.59
C LEU A 159 -0.52 -4.56 -19.99
N LEU A 160 0.45 -5.35 -20.39
CA LEU A 160 0.45 -6.00 -21.69
C LEU A 160 -0.36 -7.29 -21.67
N LEU A 161 -1.17 -7.50 -22.69
CA LEU A 161 -1.72 -8.82 -23.02
C LEU A 161 -0.83 -9.44 -24.09
N VAL A 162 -0.19 -10.54 -23.73
CA VAL A 162 0.81 -11.23 -24.55
C VAL A 162 0.30 -12.64 -24.88
N ALA A 163 0.26 -12.97 -26.14
CA ALA A 163 -0.10 -14.31 -26.63
C ALA A 163 1.14 -15.14 -26.96
N ASN A 164 1.06 -16.44 -26.75
CA ASN A 164 2.08 -17.35 -27.24
C ASN A 164 2.04 -17.37 -28.77
N PRO A 165 3.18 -17.26 -29.51
CA PRO A 165 3.20 -17.22 -30.95
C PRO A 165 2.51 -18.41 -31.63
N LYS A 166 2.49 -19.59 -30.98
CA LYS A 166 1.77 -20.78 -31.49
C LYS A 166 0.27 -20.55 -31.72
N THR A 167 -0.32 -19.52 -31.05
CA THR A 167 -1.75 -19.20 -31.21
C THR A 167 -2.07 -18.41 -32.47
N GLY A 168 -1.08 -17.76 -33.08
CA GLY A 168 -1.25 -16.87 -34.23
C GLY A 168 -1.91 -15.53 -33.91
N VAL A 169 -2.17 -15.22 -32.64
CA VAL A 169 -2.88 -14.03 -32.16
C VAL A 169 -2.01 -12.78 -32.28
N LYS A 170 -2.54 -11.71 -32.89
CA LYS A 170 -1.89 -10.39 -33.03
C LYS A 170 -2.78 -9.22 -32.59
N THR A 171 -4.09 -9.44 -32.47
CA THR A 171 -5.10 -8.45 -32.10
C THR A 171 -6.08 -9.05 -31.09
N LEU A 172 -6.91 -8.22 -30.47
CA LEU A 172 -8.01 -8.70 -29.61
C LEU A 172 -9.01 -9.54 -30.42
N GLU A 173 -9.28 -9.16 -31.68
CA GLU A 173 -10.17 -9.92 -32.55
C GLU A 173 -9.62 -11.34 -32.82
N ASP A 174 -8.32 -11.46 -33.13
CA ASP A 174 -7.67 -12.77 -33.28
C ASP A 174 -7.76 -13.58 -31.98
N PHE A 175 -7.55 -12.94 -30.84
CA PHE A 175 -7.63 -13.61 -29.53
C PHE A 175 -9.03 -14.15 -29.26
N VAL A 176 -10.06 -13.37 -29.52
CA VAL A 176 -11.47 -13.79 -29.39
C VAL A 176 -11.78 -14.95 -30.31
N ALA A 177 -11.33 -14.90 -31.58
CA ALA A 177 -11.50 -15.97 -32.54
C ALA A 177 -10.77 -17.26 -32.12
N PHE A 178 -9.52 -17.13 -31.66
CA PHE A 178 -8.74 -18.24 -31.11
C PHE A 178 -9.44 -18.87 -29.90
N ALA A 179 -9.89 -18.07 -28.92
CA ALA A 179 -10.54 -18.55 -27.73
C ALA A 179 -11.85 -19.33 -28.03
N ARG A 180 -12.65 -18.82 -28.98
CA ARG A 180 -13.87 -19.52 -29.42
C ARG A 180 -13.57 -20.86 -30.09
N LYS A 181 -12.54 -20.91 -30.93
CA LYS A 181 -12.13 -22.12 -31.67
C LYS A 181 -11.51 -23.17 -30.74
N SER A 182 -10.68 -22.75 -29.80
CA SER A 182 -9.93 -23.64 -28.90
C SER A 182 -10.82 -24.24 -27.80
N GLY A 183 -11.93 -23.58 -27.43
CA GLY A 183 -12.82 -23.97 -26.34
C GLY A 183 -12.22 -23.81 -24.95
N LYS A 184 -10.92 -23.97 -24.80
CA LYS A 184 -10.16 -23.76 -23.58
C LYS A 184 -8.90 -22.95 -23.85
N VAL A 185 -8.68 -21.90 -23.07
CA VAL A 185 -7.49 -21.05 -23.16
C VAL A 185 -6.88 -20.93 -21.77
N ASN A 186 -5.63 -21.31 -21.61
CA ASN A 186 -4.85 -21.15 -20.39
C ASN A 186 -4.25 -19.75 -20.35
N PHE A 187 -4.81 -18.86 -19.53
CA PHE A 187 -4.35 -17.48 -19.42
C PHE A 187 -3.63 -17.24 -18.10
N GLY A 188 -2.36 -16.87 -18.16
CA GLY A 188 -1.52 -16.60 -16.99
C GLY A 188 -1.91 -15.34 -16.26
N THR A 189 -2.03 -15.43 -14.93
CA THR A 189 -2.23 -14.33 -14.01
C THR A 189 -1.23 -14.41 -12.86
N TYR A 190 -0.83 -13.29 -12.31
CA TYR A 190 0.14 -13.27 -11.21
C TYR A 190 -0.46 -13.42 -9.81
N SER A 191 -1.78 -13.51 -9.69
CA SER A 191 -2.53 -13.94 -8.50
C SER A 191 -4.04 -13.99 -8.77
N ALA A 192 -4.78 -14.70 -7.93
CA ALA A 192 -6.24 -14.57 -7.87
C ALA A 192 -6.62 -13.12 -7.46
N GLY A 193 -7.71 -12.58 -8.02
CA GLY A 193 -8.17 -11.21 -7.76
C GLY A 193 -7.28 -10.10 -8.34
N SER A 194 -6.25 -10.45 -9.13
CA SER A 194 -5.40 -9.47 -9.81
C SER A 194 -6.06 -8.86 -11.04
N ALA A 195 -5.49 -7.76 -11.57
CA ALA A 195 -5.98 -7.14 -12.80
C ALA A 195 -6.09 -8.12 -13.97
N PRO A 196 -5.12 -9.01 -14.25
CA PRO A 196 -5.28 -10.06 -15.26
C PRO A 196 -6.49 -10.95 -15.03
N HIS A 197 -6.74 -11.38 -13.78
CA HIS A 197 -7.90 -12.22 -13.47
C HIS A 197 -9.23 -11.50 -13.76
N MET A 198 -9.34 -10.25 -13.36
CA MET A 198 -10.53 -9.42 -13.66
C MET A 198 -10.65 -9.16 -15.16
N THR A 199 -9.53 -8.92 -15.88
CA THR A 199 -9.53 -8.74 -17.32
C THR A 199 -10.09 -9.96 -18.05
N ILE A 200 -9.67 -11.17 -17.67
CA ILE A 200 -10.20 -12.41 -18.24
C ILE A 200 -11.71 -12.51 -18.00
N ASN A 201 -12.15 -12.24 -16.76
CA ASN A 201 -13.56 -12.31 -16.42
C ASN A 201 -14.40 -11.32 -17.24
N GLU A 202 -13.93 -10.11 -17.44
CA GLU A 202 -14.62 -9.11 -18.26
C GLU A 202 -14.60 -9.49 -19.77
N LEU A 203 -13.51 -10.06 -20.28
CA LEU A 203 -13.47 -10.59 -21.65
C LEU A 203 -14.42 -11.78 -21.83
N ASN A 204 -14.46 -12.70 -20.85
CA ASN A 204 -15.41 -13.82 -20.86
C ASN A 204 -16.86 -13.33 -20.94
N LYS A 205 -17.22 -12.33 -20.13
CA LYS A 205 -18.56 -11.74 -20.14
C LYS A 205 -18.88 -11.05 -21.44
N GLN A 206 -18.00 -10.18 -21.93
CA GLN A 206 -18.27 -9.36 -23.10
C GLN A 206 -18.38 -10.20 -24.38
N TYR A 207 -17.53 -11.20 -24.52
CA TYR A 207 -17.41 -11.97 -25.77
C TYR A 207 -17.98 -13.40 -25.69
N GLY A 208 -18.54 -13.82 -24.55
CA GLY A 208 -19.07 -15.17 -24.35
C GLY A 208 -17.97 -16.23 -24.46
N LEU A 209 -16.82 -16.00 -23.79
CA LEU A 209 -15.67 -16.89 -23.82
C LEU A 209 -15.58 -17.74 -22.56
N SER A 210 -14.73 -18.77 -22.59
CA SER A 210 -14.39 -19.64 -21.46
C SER A 210 -12.88 -19.69 -21.24
N ILE A 211 -12.28 -18.50 -21.05
CA ILE A 211 -10.85 -18.37 -20.74
C ILE A 211 -10.65 -18.79 -19.28
N GLU A 212 -9.70 -19.70 -19.02
CA GLU A 212 -9.38 -20.18 -17.68
C GLU A 212 -8.15 -19.46 -17.11
N PRO A 213 -8.23 -18.86 -15.91
CA PRO A 213 -7.09 -18.26 -15.25
C PRO A 213 -6.14 -19.33 -14.69
N VAL A 214 -4.86 -19.22 -15.01
CA VAL A 214 -3.80 -20.00 -14.39
C VAL A 214 -3.06 -19.07 -13.43
N HIS A 215 -3.25 -19.26 -12.11
CA HIS A 215 -2.71 -18.38 -11.09
C HIS A 215 -1.28 -18.74 -10.69
N TYR A 216 -0.37 -17.77 -10.82
CA TYR A 216 1.01 -17.87 -10.38
C TYR A 216 1.24 -17.02 -9.11
N ARG A 217 2.37 -17.23 -8.44
CA ARG A 217 2.80 -16.43 -7.27
C ARG A 217 3.69 -15.26 -7.72
N GLY A 218 3.16 -14.39 -8.60
CA GLY A 218 3.87 -13.25 -9.16
C GLY A 218 4.11 -13.35 -10.66
N GLU A 219 4.62 -12.27 -11.27
CA GLU A 219 4.84 -12.18 -12.70
C GLU A 219 5.99 -13.07 -13.19
N ALA A 220 7.10 -13.15 -12.47
CA ALA A 220 8.28 -13.89 -12.91
C ALA A 220 7.97 -15.37 -13.22
N PRO A 221 7.37 -16.17 -12.30
CA PRO A 221 7.02 -17.56 -12.63
C PRO A 221 5.92 -17.65 -13.70
N MET A 222 5.03 -16.67 -13.83
CA MET A 222 4.04 -16.64 -14.90
C MET A 222 4.71 -16.49 -16.30
N TRP A 223 5.68 -15.58 -16.43
CA TRP A 223 6.42 -15.43 -17.68
C TRP A 223 7.32 -16.63 -17.99
N THR A 224 7.83 -17.32 -16.96
CA THR A 224 8.51 -18.62 -17.15
C THR A 224 7.55 -19.65 -17.75
N GLY A 225 6.32 -19.76 -17.23
CA GLY A 225 5.30 -20.64 -17.83
C GLY A 225 4.97 -20.28 -19.28
N MET A 226 5.00 -18.99 -19.64
CA MET A 226 4.85 -18.56 -21.04
C MET A 226 6.02 -19.05 -21.91
N LEU A 227 7.28 -18.89 -21.44
CA LEU A 227 8.49 -19.39 -22.10
C LEU A 227 8.46 -20.91 -22.30
N GLU A 228 7.97 -21.65 -21.34
CA GLU A 228 7.81 -23.11 -21.40
C GLU A 228 6.65 -23.55 -22.30
N GLY A 229 5.80 -22.62 -22.75
CA GLY A 229 4.68 -22.90 -23.64
C GLY A 229 3.46 -23.53 -22.95
N THR A 230 3.39 -23.49 -21.62
CA THR A 230 2.25 -23.99 -20.83
C THR A 230 1.05 -23.04 -20.86
N LEU A 231 1.28 -21.77 -21.21
CA LEU A 231 0.26 -20.74 -21.37
C LEU A 231 0.00 -20.41 -22.82
N ASP A 232 -1.26 -20.11 -23.14
CA ASP A 232 -1.67 -19.58 -24.45
C ASP A 232 -1.56 -18.08 -24.51
N ALA A 233 -1.82 -17.41 -23.39
CA ALA A 233 -1.63 -15.98 -23.21
C ALA A 233 -1.37 -15.64 -21.72
N ALA A 234 -0.89 -14.44 -21.47
CA ALA A 234 -0.72 -13.91 -20.11
C ALA A 234 -0.83 -12.39 -20.11
N MET A 235 -1.05 -11.79 -18.94
CA MET A 235 -1.08 -10.34 -18.78
C MET A 235 -0.18 -9.90 -17.64
N GLY A 236 0.69 -8.90 -17.92
CA GLY A 236 1.59 -8.35 -16.90
C GLY A 236 2.31 -7.10 -17.37
N SER A 237 3.28 -6.63 -16.58
CA SER A 237 4.03 -5.41 -16.86
C SER A 237 4.98 -5.56 -18.05
N TYR A 238 5.23 -4.44 -18.75
CA TYR A 238 6.18 -4.39 -19.86
C TYR A 238 7.56 -4.90 -19.45
N THR A 239 8.06 -4.47 -18.31
CA THR A 239 9.40 -4.84 -17.82
C THR A 239 9.51 -6.34 -17.55
N ALA A 240 8.53 -6.93 -16.88
CA ALA A 240 8.57 -8.36 -16.58
C ALA A 240 8.37 -9.23 -17.83
N ALA A 241 7.65 -8.74 -18.84
CA ALA A 241 7.43 -9.44 -20.11
C ALA A 241 8.67 -9.45 -21.02
N GLN A 242 9.72 -8.66 -20.75
CA GLN A 242 10.90 -8.53 -21.62
C GLN A 242 11.55 -9.88 -21.95
N SER A 243 11.63 -10.81 -21.00
CA SER A 243 12.20 -12.14 -21.22
C SER A 243 11.47 -12.93 -22.33
N VAL A 244 10.17 -12.77 -22.40
CA VAL A 244 9.29 -13.42 -23.38
C VAL A 244 9.33 -12.71 -24.72
N LEU A 245 9.35 -11.36 -24.69
CA LEU A 245 9.36 -10.54 -25.90
C LEU A 245 10.70 -10.62 -26.65
N GLN A 246 11.83 -10.53 -25.92
CA GLN A 246 13.17 -10.58 -26.50
C GLN A 246 13.56 -11.97 -27.04
N SER A 247 12.89 -13.01 -26.58
CA SER A 247 13.12 -14.39 -27.05
C SER A 247 12.15 -14.84 -28.14
N ASP A 248 11.33 -13.92 -28.68
CA ASP A 248 10.27 -14.21 -29.67
C ASP A 248 9.26 -15.28 -29.19
N ARG A 249 9.11 -15.43 -27.87
CA ARG A 249 8.16 -16.36 -27.24
C ARG A 249 6.84 -15.72 -26.85
N GLY A 250 6.65 -14.44 -27.18
CA GLY A 250 5.43 -13.69 -26.91
C GLY A 250 5.14 -12.64 -27.96
N THR A 251 3.87 -12.51 -28.33
CA THR A 251 3.35 -11.46 -29.21
C THR A 251 2.41 -10.58 -28.40
N VAL A 252 2.72 -9.28 -28.26
CA VAL A 252 1.80 -8.33 -27.63
C VAL A 252 0.64 -8.07 -28.57
N PHE A 253 -0.58 -8.38 -28.15
CA PHE A 253 -1.77 -8.18 -28.98
C PHE A 253 -2.68 -7.04 -28.47
N ALA A 254 -2.52 -6.63 -27.20
CA ALA A 254 -3.22 -5.49 -26.65
C ALA A 254 -2.48 -4.93 -25.42
N VAL A 255 -2.83 -3.70 -25.05
CA VAL A 255 -2.53 -3.10 -23.74
C VAL A 255 -3.85 -2.92 -23.00
N HIS A 256 -3.86 -3.19 -21.69
CA HIS A 256 -5.10 -3.21 -20.91
C HIS A 256 -5.87 -1.88 -20.98
N SER A 257 -5.32 -0.79 -20.46
CA SER A 257 -6.06 0.46 -20.29
C SER A 257 -5.35 1.69 -20.85
N LYS A 258 -4.01 1.68 -20.84
CA LYS A 258 -3.19 2.85 -21.12
C LYS A 258 -2.01 2.45 -21.99
N LYS A 259 -1.73 3.23 -23.02
CA LYS A 259 -0.60 2.98 -23.93
C LYS A 259 0.72 2.92 -23.16
N VAL A 260 1.62 2.14 -23.66
CA VAL A 260 3.00 2.01 -23.18
C VAL A 260 3.92 2.65 -24.20
N ASP A 261 4.65 3.69 -23.81
CA ASP A 261 5.48 4.50 -24.72
C ASP A 261 6.54 3.67 -25.48
N ALA A 262 7.02 2.60 -24.85
CA ALA A 262 7.97 1.69 -25.51
C ALA A 262 7.37 0.89 -26.68
N ILE A 263 6.04 0.80 -26.78
CA ILE A 263 5.31 0.07 -27.82
C ILE A 263 4.07 0.85 -28.30
N PRO A 264 4.23 2.09 -28.81
CA PRO A 264 3.11 3.00 -29.06
C PRO A 264 2.15 2.52 -30.15
N ALA A 265 2.59 1.60 -30.99
CA ALA A 265 1.77 1.02 -32.06
C ALA A 265 0.70 0.03 -31.54
N ILE A 266 0.89 -0.54 -30.33
CA ILE A 266 -0.05 -1.49 -29.78
C ILE A 266 -1.26 -0.74 -29.22
N LYS A 267 -2.46 -1.11 -29.69
CA LYS A 267 -3.73 -0.54 -29.25
C LYS A 267 -4.13 -1.07 -27.87
N THR A 268 -4.80 -0.23 -27.10
CA THR A 268 -5.43 -0.64 -25.85
C THR A 268 -6.68 -1.51 -26.10
N LEU A 269 -7.14 -2.23 -25.07
CA LEU A 269 -8.39 -2.99 -25.15
C LEU A 269 -9.58 -2.10 -25.58
N PRO A 270 -9.80 -0.89 -25.00
CA PRO A 270 -10.86 0.01 -25.48
C PRO A 270 -10.69 0.44 -26.94
N GLU A 271 -9.47 0.74 -27.41
CA GLU A 271 -9.20 1.09 -28.81
C GLU A 271 -9.46 -0.08 -29.79
N GLN A 272 -9.56 -1.31 -29.27
CA GLN A 272 -9.90 -2.51 -30.01
C GLN A 272 -11.36 -2.98 -29.79
N GLY A 273 -12.23 -2.13 -29.20
CA GLY A 273 -13.65 -2.38 -29.06
C GLY A 273 -14.07 -3.10 -27.77
N ALA A 274 -13.18 -3.28 -26.81
CA ALA A 274 -13.58 -3.77 -25.49
C ALA A 274 -14.23 -2.64 -24.67
N THR A 275 -15.43 -2.88 -24.12
CA THR A 275 -16.30 -1.83 -23.55
C THR A 275 -16.44 -1.85 -22.04
N SER A 276 -15.90 -2.88 -21.34
CA SER A 276 -15.94 -2.91 -19.89
C SER A 276 -15.25 -1.69 -19.29
N LYS A 277 -15.87 -1.06 -18.30
CA LYS A 277 -15.25 0.03 -17.53
C LYS A 277 -13.93 -0.39 -16.88
N PHE A 278 -13.78 -1.68 -16.57
CA PHE A 278 -12.53 -2.20 -15.99
C PHE A 278 -11.33 -2.00 -16.94
N PHE A 279 -11.53 -1.97 -18.23
CA PHE A 279 -10.46 -1.71 -19.21
C PHE A 279 -10.00 -0.25 -19.28
N THR A 280 -10.57 0.63 -18.45
CA THR A 280 -10.17 2.04 -18.34
C THR A 280 -9.36 2.36 -17.08
N VAL A 281 -9.19 1.38 -16.16
CA VAL A 281 -8.43 1.57 -14.92
C VAL A 281 -7.06 0.88 -15.02
N SER A 282 -6.05 1.48 -14.39
CA SER A 282 -4.68 0.95 -14.42
C SER A 282 -4.14 0.52 -13.06
N GLY A 283 -4.87 0.83 -11.99
CA GLY A 283 -4.35 0.70 -10.65
C GLY A 283 -3.27 1.74 -10.35
N PHE A 284 -2.61 1.60 -9.22
CA PHE A 284 -1.57 2.53 -8.79
C PHE A 284 -0.69 1.92 -7.70
N SER A 285 0.50 2.47 -7.53
CA SER A 285 1.33 2.38 -6.33
C SER A 285 1.27 3.70 -5.58
N GLY A 286 1.48 3.73 -4.26
CA GLY A 286 1.44 5.02 -3.57
C GLY A 286 1.63 4.94 -2.07
N TRP A 287 1.45 6.10 -1.45
CA TRP A 287 1.70 6.31 -0.04
C TRP A 287 0.43 6.73 0.69
N ALA A 288 0.29 6.22 1.91
CA ALA A 288 -0.79 6.57 2.82
C ALA A 288 -0.24 6.80 4.23
N VAL A 289 -1.00 7.55 5.02
CA VAL A 289 -0.76 7.80 6.44
C VAL A 289 -2.02 7.52 7.24
N PRO A 290 -1.95 7.39 8.59
CA PRO A 290 -3.15 7.28 9.42
C PRO A 290 -4.14 8.42 9.15
N LYS A 291 -5.43 8.12 9.20
CA LYS A 291 -6.53 9.03 8.83
C LYS A 291 -6.52 10.37 9.55
N ALA A 292 -6.18 10.36 10.82
CA ALA A 292 -6.17 11.56 11.67
C ALA A 292 -4.86 12.38 11.56
N THR A 293 -3.96 12.05 10.63
CA THR A 293 -2.74 12.84 10.38
C THR A 293 -3.12 14.28 10.00
N PRO A 294 -2.51 15.32 10.63
CA PRO A 294 -2.81 16.70 10.32
C PRO A 294 -2.65 17.02 8.83
N GLN A 295 -3.62 17.76 8.26
CA GLN A 295 -3.66 18.06 6.82
C GLN A 295 -2.35 18.71 6.33
N ALA A 296 -1.77 19.63 7.09
CA ALA A 296 -0.50 20.27 6.72
C ALA A 296 0.67 19.26 6.54
N VAL A 297 0.65 18.15 7.30
CA VAL A 297 1.63 17.07 7.16
C VAL A 297 1.34 16.25 5.91
N VAL A 298 0.06 15.95 5.66
CA VAL A 298 -0.37 15.24 4.44
C VAL A 298 0.01 16.03 3.19
N ASP A 299 -0.27 17.33 3.17
CA ASP A 299 0.05 18.22 2.06
C ASP A 299 1.56 18.28 1.83
N ARG A 300 2.35 18.40 2.91
CA ARG A 300 3.81 18.43 2.82
C ARG A 300 4.38 17.11 2.28
N LEU A 301 3.86 15.98 2.71
CA LEU A 301 4.25 14.66 2.18
C LEU A 301 3.91 14.53 0.69
N ALA A 302 2.72 14.99 0.29
CA ALA A 302 2.31 14.96 -1.11
C ALA A 302 3.21 15.84 -2.00
N GLU A 303 3.54 17.07 -1.56
CA GLU A 303 4.51 17.93 -2.23
C GLU A 303 5.87 17.25 -2.40
N LEU A 304 6.36 16.58 -1.33
CA LEU A 304 7.63 15.86 -1.37
C LEU A 304 7.60 14.69 -2.36
N CYS A 305 6.49 13.94 -2.43
CA CYS A 305 6.32 12.88 -3.40
C CYS A 305 6.34 13.43 -4.84
N VAL A 306 5.63 14.52 -5.11
CA VAL A 306 5.64 15.14 -6.44
C VAL A 306 7.02 15.71 -6.79
N ALA A 307 7.68 16.38 -5.84
CA ALA A 307 9.04 16.93 -6.06
C ALA A 307 10.07 15.82 -6.34
N ALA A 308 9.88 14.63 -5.74
CA ALA A 308 10.77 13.48 -5.97
C ALA A 308 10.80 13.01 -7.43
N ASN A 309 9.78 13.31 -8.23
CA ASN A 309 9.76 13.00 -9.67
C ASN A 309 10.94 13.65 -10.44
N GLY A 310 11.54 14.70 -9.90
CA GLY A 310 12.74 15.36 -10.45
C GLY A 310 14.05 14.65 -10.13
N ASP A 311 14.08 13.79 -9.11
CA ASP A 311 15.28 13.11 -8.64
C ASP A 311 15.75 12.03 -9.63
N PRO A 312 17.06 11.95 -9.95
CA PRO A 312 17.59 10.99 -10.91
C PRO A 312 17.30 9.53 -10.56
N LYS A 313 17.39 9.16 -9.26
CA LYS A 313 17.13 7.80 -8.79
C LYS A 313 15.65 7.42 -8.87
N VAL A 314 14.78 8.39 -8.58
CA VAL A 314 13.32 8.19 -8.75
C VAL A 314 12.99 8.01 -10.23
N LYS A 315 13.54 8.84 -11.13
CA LYS A 315 13.36 8.71 -12.58
C LYS A 315 13.84 7.34 -13.10
N GLU A 316 14.99 6.86 -12.61
CA GLU A 316 15.50 5.54 -12.97
C GLU A 316 14.52 4.43 -12.58
N VAL A 317 13.99 4.46 -11.35
CA VAL A 317 13.00 3.46 -10.88
C VAL A 317 11.70 3.56 -11.67
N LEU A 318 11.19 4.77 -11.92
CA LEU A 318 9.98 4.95 -12.73
C LEU A 318 10.18 4.42 -14.15
N ALA A 319 11.32 4.72 -14.78
CA ALA A 319 11.65 4.23 -16.12
C ALA A 319 11.79 2.70 -16.16
N THR A 320 12.43 2.09 -15.14
CA THR A 320 12.59 0.64 -15.03
C THR A 320 11.24 -0.09 -15.07
N PHE A 321 10.22 0.46 -14.44
CA PHE A 321 8.88 -0.13 -14.41
C PHE A 321 7.89 0.53 -15.37
N VAL A 322 8.34 1.45 -16.21
CA VAL A 322 7.52 2.20 -17.18
C VAL A 322 6.33 2.87 -16.47
N LEU A 323 6.60 3.46 -15.30
CA LEU A 323 5.60 4.12 -14.47
C LEU A 323 5.53 5.62 -14.78
N GLU A 324 4.36 6.19 -14.55
CA GLU A 324 4.19 7.63 -14.57
C GLU A 324 4.76 8.29 -13.30
N PRO A 325 4.95 9.61 -13.33
CA PRO A 325 5.33 10.36 -12.14
C PRO A 325 4.24 10.30 -11.06
N ALA A 326 4.65 10.43 -9.79
CA ALA A 326 3.72 10.59 -8.67
C ALA A 326 2.87 11.86 -8.84
N ILE A 327 1.58 11.76 -8.51
CA ILE A 327 0.63 12.85 -8.59
C ILE A 327 0.30 13.42 -7.20
N GLY A 328 -0.18 14.66 -7.17
CA GLY A 328 -0.49 15.38 -5.95
C GLY A 328 -1.69 14.82 -5.17
N PHE A 329 -1.91 15.37 -3.98
CA PHE A 329 -2.97 14.89 -3.07
C PHE A 329 -4.37 14.97 -3.70
N LYS A 330 -4.68 16.06 -4.38
CA LYS A 330 -6.00 16.27 -5.01
C LYS A 330 -6.25 15.25 -6.11
N GLU A 331 -5.33 15.14 -7.05
CA GLU A 331 -5.39 14.21 -8.18
C GLU A 331 -5.40 12.75 -7.71
N THR A 332 -4.67 12.44 -6.65
CA THR A 332 -4.67 11.13 -5.99
C THR A 332 -6.07 10.74 -5.52
N ASN A 333 -6.75 11.65 -4.83
CA ASN A 333 -8.10 11.40 -4.32
C ASN A 333 -9.15 11.35 -5.44
N GLU A 334 -8.98 12.13 -6.51
CA GLU A 334 -9.83 12.06 -7.69
C GLU A 334 -9.68 10.72 -8.41
N LEU A 335 -8.44 10.27 -8.62
CA LEU A 335 -8.14 8.95 -9.20
C LEU A 335 -8.75 7.83 -8.36
N TYR A 336 -8.50 7.83 -7.05
CA TYR A 336 -9.03 6.81 -6.14
C TYR A 336 -10.55 6.73 -6.18
N ARG A 337 -11.25 7.88 -6.08
CA ARG A 337 -12.72 7.93 -6.13
C ARG A 337 -13.29 7.46 -7.47
N ARG A 338 -12.59 7.74 -8.57
CA ARG A 338 -13.00 7.32 -9.92
C ARG A 338 -12.82 5.82 -10.10
N GLU A 339 -11.68 5.26 -9.69
CA GLU A 339 -11.35 3.87 -9.93
C GLU A 339 -11.98 2.89 -8.93
N LEU A 340 -12.14 3.30 -7.65
CA LEU A 340 -12.65 2.46 -6.58
C LEU A 340 -13.93 1.69 -6.92
N PRO A 341 -15.03 2.33 -7.40
CA PRO A 341 -16.25 1.60 -7.71
C PRO A 341 -16.07 0.60 -8.84
N ILE A 342 -15.23 0.90 -9.84
CA ILE A 342 -14.97 0.03 -10.98
C ILE A 342 -14.23 -1.25 -10.52
N TRP A 343 -13.22 -1.08 -9.68
CA TRP A 343 -12.47 -2.19 -9.10
C TRP A 343 -13.37 -3.09 -8.24
N ILE A 344 -14.21 -2.49 -7.38
CA ILE A 344 -15.12 -3.23 -6.50
C ILE A 344 -16.15 -4.02 -7.32
N GLU A 345 -16.76 -3.40 -8.34
CA GLU A 345 -17.74 -4.04 -9.21
C GLU A 345 -17.12 -5.24 -9.93
N SER A 346 -15.95 -5.04 -10.56
CA SER A 346 -15.24 -6.12 -11.24
C SER A 346 -14.82 -7.25 -10.29
N ALA A 347 -14.36 -6.91 -9.09
CA ALA A 347 -13.99 -7.92 -8.09
C ALA A 347 -15.18 -8.77 -7.62
N LYS A 348 -16.29 -8.11 -7.31
CA LYS A 348 -17.53 -8.82 -6.93
C LYS A 348 -18.03 -9.76 -8.04
N SER A 349 -17.83 -9.36 -9.29
CA SER A 349 -18.24 -10.17 -10.43
C SER A 349 -17.42 -11.44 -10.65
N LEU A 350 -16.25 -11.57 -9.96
CA LEU A 350 -15.49 -12.82 -9.97
C LEU A 350 -16.16 -13.93 -9.16
N GLY A 351 -17.13 -13.59 -8.30
CA GLY A 351 -17.79 -14.58 -7.41
C GLY A 351 -16.82 -15.21 -6.40
N LEU A 352 -15.70 -14.54 -6.10
CA LEU A 352 -14.75 -15.03 -5.10
C LEU A 352 -15.36 -14.88 -3.70
N GLU A 353 -15.39 -15.98 -2.95
CA GLU A 353 -15.69 -15.92 -1.53
C GLU A 353 -14.51 -15.23 -0.81
N PRO A 354 -14.77 -14.23 0.06
CA PRO A 354 -13.72 -13.63 0.85
C PRO A 354 -12.99 -14.64 1.73
N ALA A 355 -11.68 -14.68 1.65
CA ALA A 355 -10.83 -15.61 2.41
C ALA A 355 -10.55 -15.11 3.84
#